data_3aaee4fe929c259bb6923e701894ecbb
#
_entry.id   3aaee4fe929c259bb6923e701894ecbb
#
_cell.length_a   1.000
_cell.length_b   1.000
_cell.length_c   1.000
_cell.angle_alpha   90.00
_cell.angle_beta   90.00
_cell.angle_gamma   90.00
#
_symmetry.space_group_name_H-M   'P 1'
#
loop_
_entity.id
_entity.type
_entity.pdbx_description
1 polymer ?
#
loop_
_entity_poly.entity_id
_entity_poly.type
_entity_poly.pdbx_seq_one_letter_code
_entity_poly.pdbx_strand_id
1 'polypeptide(L)'
;MLLTIQLDQIQQIIPDTNSEKAAKKLAKMNDWNNKGASADQWVWAEIKGSAIYQSAIFLPQLKCECSCPSFKRPCKHALALLMVYQEHPQEFHIQEDETQFPERVTKWRDKLTQSTEKKAEKANKPVDEAARAKRQESRDKKIDQGIEALQLWLKDVVNLGLGEVRSQSGRQFFHEISSRLVDAQAAGLNVWIDELSSS
;
A
#
# COMPACT_ATOMS: atom_id res chain seq x y z
N MET A 1 -23.16 7.86 -18.60
CA MET A 1 -23.18 6.38 -18.53
C MET A 1 -22.01 5.92 -17.67
N LEU A 2 -22.23 5.02 -16.72
CA LEU A 2 -21.15 4.49 -15.86
C LEU A 2 -20.24 3.53 -16.62
N LEU A 3 -18.96 3.46 -16.23
CA LEU A 3 -17.99 2.55 -16.81
C LEU A 3 -18.37 1.09 -16.48
N THR A 4 -18.28 0.23 -17.47
CA THR A 4 -18.39 -1.22 -17.28
C THR A 4 -17.05 -1.78 -16.83
N ILE A 5 -17.05 -2.63 -15.81
CA ILE A 5 -15.86 -3.28 -15.28
C ILE A 5 -15.85 -4.74 -15.71
N GLN A 6 -14.69 -5.22 -16.13
CA GLN A 6 -14.49 -6.61 -16.49
C GLN A 6 -13.94 -7.42 -15.30
N LEU A 7 -14.22 -8.72 -15.28
CA LEU A 7 -13.78 -9.62 -14.19
C LEU A 7 -12.27 -9.68 -14.01
N ASP A 8 -11.53 -9.64 -15.12
CA ASP A 8 -10.06 -9.63 -15.10
C ASP A 8 -9.48 -8.42 -14.42
N GLN A 9 -10.11 -7.23 -14.57
CA GLN A 9 -9.72 -6.02 -13.86
C GLN A 9 -9.92 -6.15 -12.35
N ILE A 10 -10.99 -6.80 -11.92
CA ILE A 10 -11.24 -7.08 -10.49
C ILE A 10 -10.18 -8.05 -9.97
N GLN A 11 -9.83 -9.09 -10.73
CA GLN A 11 -8.82 -10.07 -10.32
C GLN A 11 -7.45 -9.45 -10.07
N GLN A 12 -7.05 -8.45 -10.87
CA GLN A 12 -5.76 -7.75 -10.73
C GLN A 12 -5.62 -6.97 -9.42
N ILE A 13 -6.70 -6.55 -8.80
CA ILE A 13 -6.66 -5.77 -7.55
C ILE A 13 -6.95 -6.60 -6.30
N ILE A 14 -7.21 -7.90 -6.43
CA ILE A 14 -7.44 -8.79 -5.28
C ILE A 14 -6.13 -9.00 -4.53
N PRO A 15 -6.04 -8.64 -3.24
CA PRO A 15 -4.79 -8.73 -2.50
C PRO A 15 -4.39 -10.16 -2.15
N ASP A 16 -5.36 -11.05 -1.92
CA ASP A 16 -5.16 -12.45 -1.56
C ASP A 16 -6.43 -13.29 -1.71
N THR A 17 -6.28 -14.62 -1.77
CA THR A 17 -7.38 -15.58 -1.94
C THR A 17 -8.39 -15.59 -0.79
N ASN A 18 -7.97 -15.27 0.43
CA ASN A 18 -8.88 -15.20 1.59
C ASN A 18 -9.80 -13.98 1.48
N SER A 19 -9.25 -12.84 1.04
CA SER A 19 -10.02 -11.62 0.77
C SER A 19 -11.03 -11.84 -0.35
N GLU A 20 -10.64 -12.55 -1.41
CA GLU A 20 -11.53 -12.93 -2.50
C GLU A 20 -12.70 -13.81 -2.02
N LYS A 21 -12.39 -14.91 -1.32
CA LYS A 21 -13.42 -15.82 -0.78
C LYS A 21 -14.39 -15.10 0.16
N ALA A 22 -13.87 -14.19 0.98
CA ALA A 22 -14.69 -13.40 1.88
C ALA A 22 -15.56 -12.37 1.12
N ALA A 23 -15.05 -11.76 0.05
CA ALA A 23 -15.79 -10.85 -0.79
C ALA A 23 -16.94 -11.57 -1.53
N LYS A 24 -16.67 -12.73 -2.14
CA LYS A 24 -17.69 -13.55 -2.81
C LYS A 24 -18.88 -13.91 -1.90
N LYS A 25 -18.62 -14.14 -0.61
CA LYS A 25 -19.71 -14.40 0.37
C LYS A 25 -20.60 -13.18 0.62
N LEU A 26 -20.06 -11.98 0.45
CA LEU A 26 -20.73 -10.69 0.67
C LEU A 26 -21.28 -10.08 -0.64
N ALA A 27 -20.94 -10.63 -1.78
CA ALA A 27 -21.37 -10.16 -3.10
C ALA A 27 -22.81 -10.61 -3.43
N LYS A 28 -23.72 -10.42 -2.48
CA LYS A 28 -25.16 -10.69 -2.67
C LYS A 28 -25.87 -9.34 -2.76
N MET A 29 -26.52 -9.09 -3.90
CA MET A 29 -27.16 -7.81 -4.19
C MET A 29 -28.08 -7.31 -3.07
N ASN A 30 -28.87 -8.21 -2.47
CA ASN A 30 -29.86 -7.88 -1.45
C ASN A 30 -29.26 -7.47 -0.09
N ASP A 31 -27.96 -7.74 0.13
CA ASP A 31 -27.29 -7.36 1.37
C ASP A 31 -26.78 -5.90 1.35
N TRP A 32 -26.90 -5.24 0.18
CA TRP A 32 -26.40 -3.89 -0.04
C TRP A 32 -27.53 -2.87 -0.10
N ASN A 33 -27.41 -1.82 0.70
CA ASN A 33 -28.36 -0.71 0.82
C ASN A 33 -27.72 0.61 0.38
N ASN A 34 -28.52 1.66 0.25
CA ASN A 34 -28.08 3.02 -0.09
C ASN A 34 -27.12 3.06 -1.29
N LYS A 35 -27.47 2.26 -2.33
CA LYS A 35 -26.72 2.19 -3.57
C LYS A 35 -26.88 3.47 -4.36
N GLY A 36 -25.78 3.98 -4.88
CA GLY A 36 -25.80 5.16 -5.74
C GLY A 36 -24.53 5.27 -6.56
N ALA A 37 -24.57 6.19 -7.50
CA ALA A 37 -23.45 6.55 -8.34
C ALA A 37 -23.44 8.04 -8.61
N SER A 38 -22.29 8.56 -9.03
CA SER A 38 -22.11 9.95 -9.48
C SER A 38 -21.70 10.03 -10.95
N ALA A 39 -21.94 11.18 -11.58
CA ALA A 39 -21.57 11.42 -12.97
C ALA A 39 -20.05 11.29 -13.19
N ASP A 40 -19.25 11.63 -12.20
CA ASP A 40 -17.78 11.52 -12.19
C ASP A 40 -17.26 10.09 -11.86
N GLN A 41 -18.13 9.08 -12.05
CA GLN A 41 -17.76 7.66 -12.01
C GLN A 41 -17.46 7.09 -10.62
N TRP A 42 -17.99 7.69 -9.56
CA TRP A 42 -18.05 7.02 -8.26
C TRP A 42 -19.29 6.15 -8.15
N VAL A 43 -19.13 4.99 -7.54
CA VAL A 43 -20.23 4.13 -7.09
C VAL A 43 -20.06 3.83 -5.62
N TRP A 44 -21.18 3.75 -4.89
CA TRP A 44 -21.16 3.46 -3.46
C TRP A 44 -22.35 2.62 -3.04
N ALA A 45 -22.18 1.95 -1.92
CA ALA A 45 -23.25 1.27 -1.21
C ALA A 45 -22.87 1.01 0.25
N GLU A 46 -23.85 0.59 1.03
CA GLU A 46 -23.70 0.23 2.42
C GLU A 46 -24.01 -1.25 2.63
N ILE A 47 -23.23 -1.90 3.50
CA ILE A 47 -23.44 -3.28 3.90
C ILE A 47 -23.45 -3.38 5.42
N LYS A 48 -24.38 -4.18 5.96
CA LYS A 48 -24.45 -4.48 7.39
C LYS A 48 -23.48 -5.63 7.74
N GLY A 49 -22.54 -5.34 8.62
CA GLY A 49 -21.65 -6.32 9.24
C GLY A 49 -21.75 -6.21 10.76
N SER A 50 -20.62 -6.12 11.47
CA SER A 50 -20.60 -5.73 12.89
C SER A 50 -21.06 -4.29 13.12
N ALA A 51 -20.98 -3.47 12.09
CA ALA A 51 -21.53 -2.13 11.96
C ALA A 51 -22.03 -1.95 10.53
N ILE A 52 -22.63 -0.79 10.22
CA ILE A 52 -22.92 -0.41 8.83
C ILE A 52 -21.63 0.12 8.22
N TYR A 53 -21.14 -0.56 7.18
CA TYR A 53 -19.95 -0.18 6.46
C TYR A 53 -20.32 0.46 5.12
N GLN A 54 -19.85 1.68 4.91
CA GLN A 54 -19.94 2.38 3.63
C GLN A 54 -18.72 2.02 2.79
N SER A 55 -18.96 1.61 1.56
CA SER A 55 -17.92 1.35 0.57
C SER A 55 -18.15 2.21 -0.66
N ALA A 56 -17.09 2.70 -1.26
CA ALA A 56 -17.14 3.46 -2.50
C ALA A 56 -15.98 3.08 -3.42
N ILE A 57 -16.20 3.22 -4.72
CA ILE A 57 -15.25 2.87 -5.76
C ILE A 57 -15.22 3.98 -6.79
N PHE A 58 -14.03 4.47 -7.11
CA PHE A 58 -13.78 5.30 -8.26
C PHE A 58 -13.45 4.40 -9.45
N LEU A 59 -14.40 4.26 -10.35
CA LEU A 59 -14.35 3.27 -11.44
C LEU A 59 -13.15 3.42 -12.38
N PRO A 60 -12.73 4.65 -12.80
CA PRO A 60 -11.64 4.81 -13.77
C PRO A 60 -10.30 4.25 -13.32
N GLN A 61 -10.05 4.22 -12.02
CA GLN A 61 -8.78 3.74 -11.45
C GLN A 61 -8.97 2.53 -10.51
N LEU A 62 -10.19 2.01 -10.40
CA LEU A 62 -10.58 0.97 -9.45
C LEU A 62 -10.12 1.26 -8.01
N LYS A 63 -10.10 2.55 -7.65
CA LYS A 63 -9.78 2.95 -6.28
C LYS A 63 -10.94 2.66 -5.35
N CYS A 64 -10.64 1.85 -4.36
CA CYS A 64 -11.62 1.35 -3.41
C CYS A 64 -11.42 1.98 -2.04
N GLU A 65 -12.49 2.52 -1.47
CA GLU A 65 -12.54 3.04 -0.11
C GLU A 65 -13.62 2.31 0.69
N CYS A 66 -13.39 2.17 2.00
CA CYS A 66 -14.35 1.54 2.90
C CYS A 66 -14.17 2.05 4.34
N SER A 67 -15.28 2.22 5.04
CA SER A 67 -15.28 2.65 6.45
C SER A 67 -14.91 1.56 7.45
N CYS A 68 -14.70 0.31 7.02
CA CYS A 68 -14.35 -0.78 7.90
C CYS A 68 -12.91 -0.65 8.47
N PRO A 69 -12.61 -1.25 9.64
CA PRO A 69 -11.31 -1.14 10.29
C PRO A 69 -10.21 -2.00 9.63
N SER A 70 -10.46 -2.60 8.46
CA SER A 70 -9.48 -3.43 7.78
C SER A 70 -8.29 -2.62 7.29
N PHE A 71 -7.07 -3.13 7.49
CA PHE A 71 -5.84 -2.56 6.92
C PHE A 71 -5.62 -2.95 5.45
N LYS A 72 -6.28 -4.01 4.97
CA LYS A 72 -6.17 -4.45 3.57
C LYS A 72 -6.88 -3.47 2.64
N ARG A 73 -6.25 -3.13 1.53
CA ARG A 73 -6.80 -2.28 0.47
C ARG A 73 -6.60 -2.96 -0.90
N PRO A 74 -7.70 -3.27 -1.62
CA PRO A 74 -9.10 -3.21 -1.19
C PRO A 74 -9.46 -4.24 -0.10
N CYS A 75 -10.39 -3.87 0.79
CA CYS A 75 -10.91 -4.80 1.79
C CYS A 75 -12.01 -5.69 1.18
N LYS A 76 -12.43 -6.73 1.92
CA LYS A 76 -13.49 -7.65 1.46
C LYS A 76 -14.81 -6.95 1.08
N HIS A 77 -15.19 -5.86 1.78
CA HIS A 77 -16.42 -5.13 1.48
C HIS A 77 -16.30 -4.34 0.16
N ALA A 78 -15.17 -3.67 -0.07
CA ALA A 78 -14.95 -2.96 -1.32
C ALA A 78 -14.83 -3.91 -2.52
N LEU A 79 -14.18 -5.06 -2.36
CA LEU A 79 -14.16 -6.11 -3.39
C LEU A 79 -15.56 -6.65 -3.67
N ALA A 80 -16.35 -6.89 -2.62
CA ALA A 80 -17.71 -7.38 -2.77
C ALA A 80 -18.60 -6.35 -3.49
N LEU A 81 -18.48 -5.07 -3.17
CA LEU A 81 -19.19 -4.00 -3.89
C LEU A 81 -18.80 -3.97 -5.38
N LEU A 82 -17.53 -4.15 -5.71
CA LEU A 82 -17.06 -4.25 -7.09
C LEU A 82 -17.72 -5.41 -7.84
N MET A 83 -17.80 -6.58 -7.20
CA MET A 83 -18.45 -7.76 -7.78
C MET A 83 -19.95 -7.52 -7.99
N VAL A 84 -20.64 -6.93 -6.98
CA VAL A 84 -22.06 -6.58 -7.10
C VAL A 84 -22.30 -5.57 -8.21
N TYR A 85 -21.45 -4.54 -8.31
CA TYR A 85 -21.57 -3.55 -9.36
C TYR A 85 -21.34 -4.16 -10.76
N GLN A 86 -20.35 -5.05 -10.87
CA GLN A 86 -20.04 -5.71 -12.15
C GLN A 86 -21.22 -6.59 -12.64
N GLU A 87 -21.88 -7.29 -11.71
CA GLU A 87 -23.04 -8.15 -12.05
C GLU A 87 -24.35 -7.36 -12.23
N HIS A 88 -24.53 -6.28 -11.48
CA HIS A 88 -25.78 -5.51 -11.39
C HIS A 88 -25.57 -3.99 -11.54
N PRO A 89 -24.91 -3.50 -12.59
CA PRO A 89 -24.62 -2.07 -12.75
C PRO A 89 -25.88 -1.20 -12.84
N GLN A 90 -26.99 -1.75 -13.30
CA GLN A 90 -28.29 -1.06 -13.43
C GLN A 90 -28.91 -0.67 -12.09
N GLU A 91 -28.47 -1.29 -10.98
CA GLU A 91 -28.94 -0.96 -9.63
C GLU A 91 -28.26 0.27 -9.01
N PHE A 92 -27.26 0.81 -9.69
CA PHE A 92 -26.52 1.99 -9.27
C PHE A 92 -26.93 3.18 -10.11
N HIS A 93 -27.92 3.93 -9.61
CA HIS A 93 -28.43 5.09 -10.31
C HIS A 93 -27.54 6.31 -10.09
N ILE A 94 -27.28 7.05 -11.18
CA ILE A 94 -26.55 8.32 -11.09
C ILE A 94 -27.43 9.33 -10.37
N GLN A 95 -26.93 9.85 -9.26
CA GLN A 95 -27.52 10.96 -8.53
C GLN A 95 -26.94 12.26 -9.06
N GLU A 96 -27.79 13.17 -9.48
CA GLU A 96 -27.41 14.48 -10.03
C GLU A 96 -27.17 15.50 -8.91
N ASP A 97 -27.89 15.36 -7.80
CA ASP A 97 -27.79 16.24 -6.65
C ASP A 97 -26.67 15.76 -5.70
N GLU A 98 -25.55 16.45 -5.71
CA GLU A 98 -24.40 16.15 -4.86
C GLU A 98 -24.69 16.25 -3.35
N THR A 99 -25.75 16.98 -2.95
CA THR A 99 -26.14 17.07 -1.53
C THR A 99 -26.68 15.75 -1.00
N GLN A 100 -27.09 14.85 -1.88
CA GLN A 100 -27.57 13.51 -1.54
C GLN A 100 -26.45 12.47 -1.43
N PHE A 101 -25.23 12.85 -1.76
CA PHE A 101 -24.10 11.92 -1.63
C PHE A 101 -23.80 11.67 -0.16
N PRO A 102 -23.48 10.42 0.24
CA PRO A 102 -23.03 10.15 1.59
C PRO A 102 -21.81 11.02 1.90
N GLU A 103 -21.80 11.71 3.04
CA GLU A 103 -20.73 12.62 3.47
C GLU A 103 -19.33 12.00 3.34
N ARG A 104 -19.24 10.71 3.61
CA ARG A 104 -17.97 9.97 3.54
C ARG A 104 -17.49 9.79 2.10
N VAL A 105 -18.41 9.57 1.15
CA VAL A 105 -18.10 9.47 -0.29
C VAL A 105 -17.57 10.81 -0.79
N THR A 106 -18.21 11.90 -0.41
CA THR A 106 -17.75 13.26 -0.75
C THR A 106 -16.33 13.50 -0.23
N LYS A 107 -16.06 13.17 1.04
CA LYS A 107 -14.69 13.29 1.61
C LYS A 107 -13.65 12.46 0.87
N TRP A 108 -13.98 11.25 0.44
CA TRP A 108 -13.05 10.42 -0.34
C TRP A 108 -12.81 10.98 -1.73
N ARG A 109 -13.86 11.49 -2.39
CA ARG A 109 -13.78 12.17 -3.69
C ARG A 109 -12.84 13.38 -3.62
N ASP A 110 -13.04 14.26 -2.65
CA ASP A 110 -12.24 15.46 -2.46
C ASP A 110 -10.77 15.11 -2.19
N LYS A 111 -10.52 14.12 -1.34
CA LYS A 111 -9.16 13.64 -1.06
C LYS A 111 -8.47 13.08 -2.31
N LEU A 112 -9.19 12.37 -3.16
CA LEU A 112 -8.64 11.84 -4.40
C LEU A 112 -8.28 12.98 -5.36
N THR A 113 -9.18 13.95 -5.55
CA THR A 113 -8.96 15.12 -6.41
C THR A 113 -7.73 15.90 -5.95
N GLN A 114 -7.66 16.28 -4.66
CA GLN A 114 -6.48 16.96 -4.09
C GLN A 114 -5.19 16.16 -4.24
N SER A 115 -5.25 14.84 -4.14
CA SER A 115 -4.08 13.97 -4.33
C SER A 115 -3.59 13.96 -5.77
N THR A 116 -4.51 13.99 -6.73
CA THR A 116 -4.16 14.03 -8.17
C THR A 116 -3.61 15.39 -8.57
N GLU A 117 -4.19 16.48 -8.08
CA GLU A 117 -3.70 17.84 -8.28
C GLU A 117 -2.29 18.04 -7.73
N LYS A 118 -2.04 17.63 -6.48
CA LYS A 118 -0.71 17.68 -5.86
C LYS A 118 0.33 16.84 -6.60
N LYS A 119 -0.07 15.72 -7.20
CA LYS A 119 0.83 14.91 -8.03
C LYS A 119 1.14 15.58 -9.35
N ALA A 120 0.15 16.20 -10.00
CA ALA A 120 0.33 16.96 -11.23
C ALA A 120 1.23 18.18 -11.00
N GLU A 121 1.01 18.92 -9.91
CA GLU A 121 1.88 20.04 -9.52
C GLU A 121 3.34 19.60 -9.25
N LYS A 122 3.53 18.46 -8.57
CA LYS A 122 4.87 17.92 -8.32
C LYS A 122 5.56 17.44 -9.60
N ALA A 123 4.80 16.87 -10.55
CA ALA A 123 5.33 16.44 -11.84
C ALA A 123 5.77 17.62 -12.71
N ASN A 124 5.10 18.78 -12.58
CA ASN A 124 5.41 20.00 -13.31
C ASN A 124 6.48 20.89 -12.65
N LYS A 125 6.90 20.58 -11.41
CA LYS A 125 8.01 21.33 -10.80
C LYS A 125 9.33 20.91 -11.46
N PRO A 126 10.13 21.88 -11.94
CA PRO A 126 11.45 21.56 -12.44
C PRO A 126 12.23 20.83 -11.35
N VAL A 127 12.79 19.69 -11.71
CA VAL A 127 13.62 18.91 -10.79
C VAL A 127 14.86 19.73 -10.51
N ASP A 128 15.06 20.15 -9.26
CA ASP A 128 16.31 20.77 -8.82
C ASP A 128 17.40 19.69 -8.86
N GLU A 129 18.07 19.61 -10.02
CA GLU A 129 19.11 18.62 -10.27
C GLU A 129 20.29 18.80 -9.30
N ALA A 130 20.60 20.03 -8.90
CA ALA A 130 21.67 20.32 -7.95
C ALA A 130 21.33 19.76 -6.56
N ALA A 131 20.10 19.97 -6.09
CA ALA A 131 19.64 19.40 -4.82
C ALA A 131 19.51 17.87 -4.88
N ARG A 132 19.18 17.31 -6.05
CA ARG A 132 19.14 15.86 -6.27
C ARG A 132 20.53 15.25 -6.23
N ALA A 133 21.49 15.86 -6.95
CA ALA A 133 22.89 15.43 -6.97
C ALA A 133 23.51 15.48 -5.57
N LYS A 134 23.28 16.56 -4.81
CA LYS A 134 23.76 16.69 -3.43
C LYS A 134 23.18 15.63 -2.49
N ARG A 135 21.90 15.29 -2.64
CA ARG A 135 21.29 14.20 -1.87
C ARG A 135 21.86 12.85 -2.24
N GLN A 136 22.11 12.61 -3.52
CA GLN A 136 22.72 11.37 -4.00
C GLN A 136 24.14 11.24 -3.47
N GLU A 137 24.96 12.27 -3.59
CA GLU A 137 26.34 12.31 -3.06
C GLU A 137 26.36 12.05 -1.54
N SER A 138 25.45 12.67 -0.79
CA SER A 138 25.33 12.44 0.66
C SER A 138 24.96 11.00 0.99
N ARG A 139 24.09 10.38 0.17
CA ARG A 139 23.73 8.97 0.31
C ARG A 139 24.89 8.05 -0.01
N ASP A 140 25.57 8.30 -1.10
CA ASP A 140 26.72 7.51 -1.54
C ASP A 140 27.83 7.52 -0.48
N LYS A 141 28.16 8.69 0.08
CA LYS A 141 29.10 8.81 1.20
C LYS A 141 28.70 7.96 2.42
N LYS A 142 27.41 7.91 2.75
CA LYS A 142 26.93 7.06 3.85
C LYS A 142 27.09 5.58 3.55
N ILE A 143 26.79 5.19 2.31
CA ILE A 143 26.94 3.78 1.86
C ILE A 143 28.42 3.39 1.91
N ASP A 144 29.31 4.25 1.42
CA ASP A 144 30.75 4.01 1.45
C ASP A 144 31.25 3.80 2.89
N GLN A 145 30.83 4.66 3.83
CA GLN A 145 31.15 4.50 5.26
C GLN A 145 30.63 3.17 5.83
N GLY A 146 29.40 2.75 5.42
CA GLY A 146 28.85 1.46 5.81
C GLY A 146 29.65 0.28 5.27
N ILE A 147 30.13 0.38 4.03
CA ILE A 147 30.98 -0.64 3.40
C ILE A 147 32.34 -0.71 4.11
N GLU A 148 32.95 0.42 4.42
CA GLU A 148 34.22 0.47 5.19
C GLU A 148 34.06 -0.17 6.58
N ALA A 149 32.95 0.13 7.27
CA ALA A 149 32.64 -0.48 8.57
C ALA A 149 32.46 -2.00 8.45
N LEU A 150 31.81 -2.47 7.38
CA LEU A 150 31.63 -3.89 7.11
C LEU A 150 32.97 -4.58 6.82
N GLN A 151 33.84 -3.95 6.03
CA GLN A 151 35.18 -4.47 5.73
C GLN A 151 36.04 -4.62 7.00
N LEU A 152 35.98 -3.63 7.89
CA LEU A 152 36.69 -3.70 9.17
C LEU A 152 36.14 -4.83 10.03
N TRP A 153 34.81 -4.92 10.15
CA TRP A 153 34.13 -5.98 10.88
C TRP A 153 34.48 -7.37 10.34
N LEU A 154 34.53 -7.55 9.02
CA LEU A 154 34.95 -8.83 8.43
C LEU A 154 36.40 -9.20 8.78
N LYS A 155 37.30 -8.22 8.82
CA LYS A 155 38.68 -8.47 9.28
C LYS A 155 38.72 -8.92 10.73
N ASP A 156 37.89 -8.31 11.59
CA ASP A 156 37.79 -8.68 12.99
C ASP A 156 37.23 -10.10 13.15
N VAL A 157 36.20 -10.47 12.36
CA VAL A 157 35.67 -11.87 12.30
C VAL A 157 36.75 -12.86 11.94
N VAL A 158 37.60 -12.57 10.95
CA VAL A 158 38.69 -13.46 10.53
C VAL A 158 39.75 -13.58 11.62
N ASN A 159 40.08 -12.47 12.28
CA ASN A 159 41.10 -12.46 13.33
C ASN A 159 40.66 -13.18 14.61
N LEU A 160 39.40 -13.02 15.01
CA LEU A 160 38.82 -13.65 16.19
C LEU A 160 38.53 -15.15 15.96
N GLY A 161 38.26 -15.51 14.71
CA GLY A 161 37.80 -16.83 14.32
C GLY A 161 36.30 -17.03 14.46
N LEU A 162 35.72 -17.76 13.52
CA LEU A 162 34.27 -17.99 13.44
C LEU A 162 33.66 -18.65 14.69
N GLY A 163 34.42 -19.48 15.40
CA GLY A 163 33.95 -20.13 16.60
C GLY A 163 33.68 -19.17 17.75
N GLU A 164 34.51 -18.14 17.92
CA GLU A 164 34.36 -17.14 18.96
C GLU A 164 33.24 -16.19 18.64
N VAL A 165 33.11 -15.76 17.38
CA VAL A 165 32.06 -14.86 16.91
C VAL A 165 30.66 -15.49 17.01
N ARG A 166 30.54 -16.80 17.01
CA ARG A 166 29.29 -17.55 17.21
C ARG A 166 28.91 -17.77 18.67
N SER A 167 29.74 -17.38 19.61
CA SER A 167 29.44 -17.42 21.04
C SER A 167 28.31 -16.49 21.44
N GLN A 168 27.87 -16.55 22.69
CA GLN A 168 26.79 -15.65 23.18
C GLN A 168 27.19 -14.16 23.09
N SER A 169 28.47 -13.83 23.21
CA SER A 169 29.05 -12.52 22.99
C SER A 169 29.04 -12.10 21.51
N GLY A 170 29.11 -13.07 20.61
CA GLY A 170 29.11 -12.82 19.16
C GLY A 170 27.79 -12.30 18.62
N ARG A 171 26.63 -12.61 19.22
CA ARG A 171 25.34 -12.07 18.80
C ARG A 171 25.28 -10.55 18.87
N GLN A 172 25.93 -9.95 19.88
CA GLN A 172 26.03 -8.50 19.98
C GLN A 172 26.90 -7.92 18.85
N PHE A 173 27.93 -8.63 18.48
CA PHE A 173 28.84 -8.27 17.39
C PHE A 173 28.16 -8.23 16.02
N PHE A 174 27.26 -9.18 15.72
CA PHE A 174 26.43 -9.15 14.54
C PHE A 174 25.40 -8.02 14.58
N HIS A 175 24.79 -7.78 15.72
CA HIS A 175 23.80 -6.72 15.88
C HIS A 175 24.39 -5.32 15.66
N GLU A 176 25.64 -5.09 16.12
CA GLU A 176 26.31 -3.80 15.89
C GLU A 176 26.54 -3.50 14.42
N ILE A 177 27.03 -4.46 13.64
CA ILE A 177 27.24 -4.24 12.21
C ILE A 177 25.92 -4.07 11.46
N SER A 178 24.87 -4.84 11.79
CA SER A 178 23.55 -4.69 11.21
C SER A 178 23.00 -3.27 11.44
N SER A 179 23.11 -2.74 12.64
CA SER A 179 22.67 -1.38 12.97
C SER A 179 23.42 -0.32 12.16
N ARG A 180 24.74 -0.45 12.05
CA ARG A 180 25.57 0.47 11.24
C ARG A 180 25.22 0.44 9.76
N LEU A 181 24.91 -0.73 9.20
CA LEU A 181 24.50 -0.87 7.80
C LEU A 181 23.12 -0.26 7.54
N VAL A 182 22.19 -0.32 8.50
CA VAL A 182 20.89 0.37 8.41
C VAL A 182 21.09 1.88 8.41
N ASP A 183 21.88 2.41 9.35
CA ASP A 183 22.17 3.86 9.45
C ASP A 183 22.90 4.39 8.21
N ALA A 184 23.75 3.57 7.61
CA ALA A 184 24.44 3.85 6.35
C ALA A 184 23.53 3.73 5.11
N GLN A 185 22.25 3.42 5.27
CA GLN A 185 21.30 3.17 4.16
C GLN A 185 21.70 1.99 3.25
N ALA A 186 22.48 1.06 3.77
CA ALA A 186 22.95 -0.17 3.13
C ALA A 186 22.25 -1.42 3.68
N ALA A 187 20.98 -1.28 4.10
CA ALA A 187 20.20 -2.35 4.76
C ALA A 187 20.08 -3.64 3.93
N GLY A 188 20.23 -3.58 2.60
CA GLY A 188 20.26 -4.76 1.73
C GLY A 188 21.39 -5.75 2.06
N LEU A 189 22.48 -5.29 2.69
CA LEU A 189 23.59 -6.16 3.13
C LEU A 189 23.25 -6.95 4.39
N ASN A 190 22.24 -6.54 5.16
CA ASN A 190 21.84 -7.26 6.40
C ASN A 190 21.41 -8.69 6.14
N VAL A 191 20.82 -8.98 4.97
CA VAL A 191 20.42 -10.35 4.61
C VAL A 191 21.61 -11.32 4.74
N TRP A 192 22.78 -10.89 4.27
CA TRP A 192 24.01 -11.71 4.36
C TRP A 192 24.56 -11.80 5.77
N ILE A 193 24.42 -10.73 6.57
CA ILE A 193 24.83 -10.72 7.97
C ILE A 193 23.95 -11.67 8.79
N ASP A 194 22.64 -11.66 8.56
CA ASP A 194 21.67 -12.53 9.23
C ASP A 194 21.90 -14.01 8.88
N GLU A 195 22.21 -14.32 7.63
CA GLU A 195 22.60 -15.67 7.21
C GLU A 195 23.86 -16.15 7.94
N LEU A 196 24.90 -15.31 8.03
CA LEU A 196 26.14 -15.63 8.75
C LEU A 196 25.89 -15.84 10.26
N SER A 197 24.96 -15.10 10.84
CA SER A 197 24.63 -15.22 12.28
C SER A 197 23.82 -16.48 12.61
N SER A 198 23.09 -17.01 11.63
CA SER A 198 22.19 -18.17 11.80
C SER A 198 22.81 -19.52 11.37
N SER A 199 23.93 -19.47 10.65
CA SER A 199 24.67 -20.65 10.18
C SER A 199 25.60 -21.19 11.24
#